data_9ca48cf4001f60ff34450e3791d97b03
#
_entry.id   9ca48cf4001f60ff34450e3791d97b03
#
_cell.length_a   1.000
_cell.length_b   1.000
_cell.length_c   1.000
_cell.angle_alpha   90.00
_cell.angle_beta   90.00
_cell.angle_gamma   90.00
#
_symmetry.space_group_name_H-M   'P 1'
#
loop_
_entity.id
_entity.type
_entity.pdbx_description
1 polymer ?
#
loop_
_entity_poly.entity_id
_entity_poly.type
_entity_poly.pdbx_seq_one_letter_code
_entity_poly.pdbx_strand_id
1 'polypeptide(L)'
;MKNIAENITYSSEKANVFQLKKSDKLKYFAVALGKNGVLKKHTAPVPSTLVVLKGEIHFVMENEQLHFRQFDVYEIPVGVEHEVTGISDENLFTVAQEL
;
A
#
# COMPACT_ATOMS: atom_id res chain seq x y z
N MET A 1 12.66 5.14 -18.22
CA MET A 1 11.39 4.50 -17.91
C MET A 1 11.58 3.47 -16.80
N LYS A 2 10.63 3.38 -15.90
CA LYS A 2 10.63 2.39 -14.81
C LYS A 2 9.51 1.39 -15.01
N ASN A 3 9.71 0.16 -14.56
CA ASN A 3 8.67 -0.86 -14.54
C ASN A 3 8.52 -1.36 -13.11
N ILE A 4 7.30 -1.31 -12.58
CA ILE A 4 7.05 -1.69 -11.18
C ILE A 4 7.43 -3.17 -10.95
N ALA A 5 6.98 -4.07 -11.82
CA ALA A 5 7.22 -5.50 -11.64
C ALA A 5 8.70 -5.87 -11.60
N GLU A 6 9.55 -5.09 -12.26
CA GLU A 6 11.00 -5.33 -12.29
C GLU A 6 11.71 -4.79 -11.06
N ASN A 7 11.03 -4.03 -10.21
CA ASN A 7 11.63 -3.33 -9.07
C ASN A 7 11.03 -3.75 -7.73
N ILE A 8 10.22 -4.80 -7.70
CA ILE A 8 9.60 -5.29 -6.47
C ILE A 8 9.82 -6.79 -6.32
N THR A 9 9.70 -7.24 -5.08
CA THR A 9 9.68 -8.65 -4.71
C THR A 9 8.52 -8.84 -3.75
N TYR A 10 7.75 -9.91 -3.93
CA TYR A 10 6.66 -10.25 -3.03
C TYR A 10 7.20 -11.12 -1.91
N SER A 11 7.24 -10.58 -0.69
CA SER A 11 7.79 -11.28 0.47
C SER A 11 6.76 -11.39 1.59
N SER A 12 6.71 -12.56 2.24
CA SER A 12 5.90 -12.75 3.43
C SER A 12 6.57 -12.18 4.68
N GLU A 13 7.86 -11.82 4.60
CA GLU A 13 8.64 -11.39 5.76
C GLU A 13 8.76 -9.88 5.88
N LYS A 14 8.69 -9.17 4.77
CA LYS A 14 8.77 -7.70 4.79
C LYS A 14 8.06 -7.08 3.59
N ALA A 15 7.53 -5.89 3.79
CA ALA A 15 6.98 -5.08 2.71
C ALA A 15 8.11 -4.57 1.81
N ASN A 16 7.91 -4.65 0.50
CA ASN A 16 8.85 -4.12 -0.48
C ASN A 16 8.25 -2.84 -1.05
N VAL A 17 8.94 -1.72 -0.87
CA VAL A 17 8.46 -0.41 -1.29
C VAL A 17 9.30 0.12 -2.43
N PHE A 18 8.63 0.55 -3.51
CA PHE A 18 9.28 1.12 -4.68
C PHE A 18 8.75 2.52 -4.95
N GLN A 19 9.62 3.52 -4.90
CA GLN A 19 9.24 4.89 -5.13
C GLN A 19 9.01 5.15 -6.61
N LEU A 20 7.80 5.59 -6.96
CA LEU A 20 7.40 5.90 -8.33
C LEU A 20 7.74 7.34 -8.69
N LYS A 21 7.43 8.26 -7.79
CA LYS A 21 7.71 9.69 -7.97
C LYS A 21 7.78 10.39 -6.62
N LYS A 22 8.70 11.33 -6.50
CA LYS A 22 8.77 12.21 -5.33
C LYS A 22 9.07 13.63 -5.79
N SER A 23 8.30 14.59 -5.28
CA SER A 23 8.49 16.00 -5.52
C SER A 23 8.16 16.77 -4.24
N ASP A 24 8.20 18.09 -4.28
CA ASP A 24 7.82 18.92 -3.14
C ASP A 24 6.34 18.76 -2.75
N LYS A 25 5.52 18.30 -3.70
CA LYS A 25 4.06 18.23 -3.53
C LYS A 25 3.49 16.83 -3.56
N LEU A 26 4.31 15.84 -3.90
CA LEU A 26 3.81 14.47 -4.10
C LEU A 26 4.85 13.44 -3.66
N LYS A 27 4.36 12.44 -2.92
CA LYS A 27 5.11 11.20 -2.68
C LYS A 27 4.24 10.06 -3.21
N TYR A 28 4.74 9.34 -4.21
CA TYR A 28 3.99 8.31 -4.90
C TYR A 28 4.83 7.02 -4.94
N PHE A 29 4.32 5.95 -4.34
CA PHE A 29 5.08 4.71 -4.20
C PHE A 29 4.20 3.48 -4.35
N ALA A 30 4.82 2.37 -4.71
CA ALA A 30 4.19 1.06 -4.78
C ALA A 30 4.65 0.22 -3.59
N VAL A 31 3.75 -0.64 -3.10
CA VAL A 31 4.05 -1.58 -2.02
C VAL A 31 3.68 -2.97 -2.48
N ALA A 32 4.63 -3.91 -2.37
CA ALA A 32 4.42 -5.31 -2.69
C ALA A 32 4.49 -6.15 -1.41
N LEU A 33 3.50 -7.03 -1.24
CA LEU A 33 3.41 -7.95 -0.11
C LEU A 33 3.16 -9.36 -0.63
N GLY A 34 3.90 -10.33 -0.12
CA GLY A 34 3.56 -11.74 -0.29
C GLY A 34 2.40 -12.11 0.64
N LYS A 35 1.95 -13.35 0.57
CA LYS A 35 0.89 -13.86 1.44
C LYS A 35 1.32 -13.72 2.91
N ASN A 36 0.46 -13.14 3.73
CA ASN A 36 0.71 -12.84 5.15
C ASN A 36 1.80 -11.80 5.38
N GLY A 37 2.35 -11.20 4.31
CA GLY A 37 3.26 -10.08 4.44
C GLY A 37 2.55 -8.87 5.03
N VAL A 38 3.23 -8.11 5.88
CA VAL A 38 2.62 -7.01 6.64
C VAL A 38 3.38 -5.70 6.39
N LEU A 39 2.62 -4.66 6.03
CA LEU A 39 3.08 -3.29 6.15
C LEU A 39 2.66 -2.83 7.54
N LYS A 40 3.64 -2.70 8.43
CA LYS A 40 3.40 -2.47 9.85
C LYS A 40 2.59 -1.22 10.13
N LYS A 41 1.92 -1.22 11.27
CA LYS A 41 1.08 -0.14 11.75
C LYS A 41 1.80 1.22 11.69
N HIS A 42 1.14 2.18 11.05
CA HIS A 42 1.67 3.54 10.88
C HIS A 42 0.53 4.51 10.57
N THR A 43 0.82 5.80 10.54
CA THR A 43 -0.15 6.83 10.16
C THR A 43 0.33 7.55 8.92
N ALA A 44 -0.63 8.00 8.10
CA ALA A 44 -0.34 8.92 7.00
C ALA A 44 -0.73 10.33 7.47
N PRO A 45 0.22 11.25 7.62
CA PRO A 45 -0.08 12.59 8.11
C PRO A 45 -0.67 13.54 7.06
N VAL A 46 -0.78 13.07 5.83
CA VAL A 46 -1.25 13.84 4.68
C VAL A 46 -2.31 13.04 3.91
N PRO A 47 -3.13 13.71 3.08
CA PRO A 47 -4.10 12.99 2.23
C PRO A 47 -3.39 11.95 1.38
N SER A 48 -3.89 10.72 1.42
CA SER A 48 -3.26 9.57 0.76
C SER A 48 -4.31 8.74 0.05
N THR A 49 -4.07 8.45 -1.23
CA THR A 49 -4.94 7.63 -2.05
C THR A 49 -4.28 6.31 -2.35
N LEU A 50 -4.94 5.22 -1.97
CA LEU A 50 -4.48 3.86 -2.19
C LEU A 50 -5.23 3.23 -3.36
N VAL A 51 -4.50 2.57 -4.27
CA VAL A 51 -5.09 1.83 -5.38
C VAL A 51 -4.49 0.44 -5.42
N VAL A 52 -5.33 -0.59 -5.38
CA VAL A 52 -4.87 -1.98 -5.49
C VAL A 52 -4.69 -2.34 -6.96
N LEU A 53 -3.49 -2.76 -7.34
CA LEU A 53 -3.16 -3.16 -8.72
C LEU A 53 -3.21 -4.67 -8.91
N LYS A 54 -2.93 -5.46 -7.87
CA LYS A 54 -2.88 -6.93 -7.98
C LYS A 54 -3.17 -7.54 -6.61
N GLY A 55 -3.89 -8.66 -6.62
CA GLY A 55 -4.17 -9.41 -5.41
C GLY A 55 -5.21 -8.77 -4.52
N GLU A 56 -5.18 -9.12 -3.25
CA GLU A 56 -6.13 -8.67 -2.24
C GLU A 56 -5.38 -8.35 -0.96
N ILE A 57 -5.81 -7.30 -0.27
CA ILE A 57 -5.20 -6.88 0.98
C ILE A 57 -6.26 -6.66 2.05
N HIS A 58 -5.83 -6.87 3.29
CA HIS A 58 -6.62 -6.59 4.47
C HIS A 58 -6.09 -5.29 5.09
N PHE A 59 -6.95 -4.29 5.20
CA PHE A 59 -6.59 -2.95 5.70
C PHE A 59 -7.25 -2.76 7.06
N VAL A 60 -6.45 -2.66 8.11
CA VAL A 60 -6.94 -2.67 9.49
C VAL A 60 -6.68 -1.33 10.17
N MET A 61 -7.75 -0.71 10.65
CA MET A 61 -7.72 0.47 11.50
C MET A 61 -8.27 0.08 12.87
N GLU A 62 -8.16 0.96 13.87
CA GLU A 62 -8.57 0.66 15.24
C GLU A 62 -10.00 0.10 15.35
N ASN A 63 -10.94 0.74 14.66
CA ASN A 63 -12.36 0.38 14.77
C ASN A 63 -12.94 -0.22 13.48
N GLU A 64 -12.10 -0.51 12.49
CA GLU A 64 -12.60 -0.93 11.20
C GLU A 64 -11.60 -1.84 10.50
N GLN A 65 -12.11 -2.90 9.87
CA GLN A 65 -11.31 -3.80 9.05
C GLN A 65 -11.92 -3.83 7.66
N LEU A 66 -11.11 -3.52 6.66
CA LEU A 66 -11.55 -3.45 5.28
C LEU A 66 -10.80 -4.48 4.44
N HIS A 67 -11.48 -5.01 3.44
CA HIS A 67 -10.92 -5.95 2.49
C HIS A 67 -10.93 -5.29 1.11
N PHE A 68 -9.75 -5.06 0.54
CA PHE A 68 -9.61 -4.47 -0.79
C PHE A 68 -9.15 -5.52 -1.79
N ARG A 69 -9.67 -5.43 -3.00
CA ARG A 69 -9.29 -6.27 -4.12
C ARG A 69 -8.80 -5.42 -5.28
N GLN A 70 -8.36 -6.09 -6.34
CA GLN A 70 -7.83 -5.42 -7.53
C GLN A 70 -8.76 -4.31 -8.02
N PHE A 71 -8.17 -3.16 -8.30
CA PHE A 71 -8.80 -1.93 -8.78
C PHE A 71 -9.61 -1.15 -7.75
N ASP A 72 -9.66 -1.59 -6.50
CA ASP A 72 -10.27 -0.77 -5.44
C ASP A 72 -9.42 0.47 -5.18
N VAL A 73 -10.10 1.58 -4.92
CA VAL A 73 -9.49 2.87 -4.60
C VAL A 73 -10.01 3.31 -3.23
N TYR A 74 -9.09 3.70 -2.35
CA TYR A 74 -9.46 4.10 -0.99
C TYR A 74 -8.70 5.36 -0.57
N GLU A 75 -9.44 6.34 -0.03
CA GLU A 75 -8.84 7.52 0.58
C GLU A 75 -8.54 7.20 2.03
N ILE A 76 -7.26 7.13 2.38
CA ILE A 76 -6.82 6.79 3.74
C ILE A 76 -7.08 7.99 4.66
N PRO A 77 -7.82 7.80 5.78
CA PRO A 77 -8.06 8.90 6.72
C PRO A 77 -6.76 9.45 7.27
N VAL A 78 -6.62 10.77 7.22
CA VAL A 78 -5.41 11.45 7.72
C VAL A 78 -5.27 11.25 9.23
N GLY A 79 -4.07 10.84 9.64
CA GLY A 79 -3.75 10.68 11.06
C GLY A 79 -4.30 9.44 11.73
N VAL A 80 -5.00 8.57 10.99
CA VAL A 80 -5.54 7.33 11.54
C VAL A 80 -4.54 6.20 11.33
N GLU A 81 -4.20 5.51 12.42
CA GLU A 81 -3.28 4.39 12.40
C GLU A 81 -3.87 3.21 11.63
N HIS A 82 -3.06 2.60 10.77
CA HIS A 82 -3.50 1.46 9.97
C HIS A 82 -2.37 0.47 9.69
N GLU A 83 -2.76 -0.76 9.44
CA GLU A 83 -1.85 -1.87 9.11
C GLU A 83 -2.40 -2.61 7.89
N VAL A 84 -1.53 -3.07 7.00
CA VAL A 84 -1.94 -3.75 5.78
C VAL A 84 -1.32 -5.15 5.74
N THR A 85 -2.14 -6.16 5.44
CA THR A 85 -1.69 -7.54 5.30
C THR A 85 -2.06 -8.08 3.93
N GLY A 86 -1.13 -8.77 3.27
CA GLY A 86 -1.36 -9.43 1.99
C GLY A 86 -2.19 -10.70 2.16
N ILE A 87 -3.21 -10.88 1.34
CA ILE A 87 -4.09 -12.05 1.37
C ILE A 87 -3.72 -13.03 0.27
N SER A 88 -3.50 -12.54 -0.95
CA SER A 88 -3.07 -13.37 -2.08
C SER A 88 -1.59 -13.69 -1.99
N ASP A 89 -1.10 -14.57 -2.87
CA ASP A 89 0.34 -14.88 -2.93
C ASP A 89 1.16 -13.68 -3.35
N GLU A 90 0.59 -12.84 -4.23
CA GLU A 90 1.22 -11.61 -4.70
C GLU A 90 0.22 -10.47 -4.62
N ASN A 91 0.57 -9.43 -3.86
CA ASN A 91 -0.28 -8.28 -3.63
C ASN A 91 0.50 -7.01 -3.92
N LEU A 92 -0.09 -6.13 -4.71
CA LEU A 92 0.53 -4.88 -5.12
C LEU A 92 -0.47 -3.75 -5.02
N PHE A 93 -0.10 -2.68 -4.34
CA PHE A 93 -0.91 -1.48 -4.30
C PHE A 93 -0.01 -0.25 -4.38
N THR A 94 -0.59 0.86 -4.77
CA THR A 94 0.11 2.14 -4.82
C THR A 94 -0.52 3.09 -3.83
N VAL A 95 0.29 4.04 -3.35
CA VAL A 95 -0.17 5.12 -2.48
C VAL A 95 0.37 6.43 -3.03
N ALA A 96 -0.53 7.38 -3.27
CA ALA A 96 -0.18 8.74 -3.66
C ALA A 96 -0.48 9.67 -2.49
N GLN A 97 0.54 10.35 -1.99
CA GLN A 97 0.43 11.27 -0.86
C GLN A 97 0.60 12.71 -1.33
N GLU A 98 -0.36 13.55 -0.99
CA GLU A 98 -0.33 14.99 -1.29
C GLU A 98 0.41 15.68 -0.16
N LEU A 99 1.59 16.19 -0.46
CA LEU A 99 2.46 16.82 0.54
C LEU A 99 2.18 18.32 0.72
#